data_ca837f2c256dc829398c503dee98b1c3
#
_entry.id   ca837f2c256dc829398c503dee98b1c3
#
_cell.length_a   1.000
_cell.length_b   1.000
_cell.length_c   1.000
_cell.angle_alpha   90.00
_cell.angle_beta   90.00
_cell.angle_gamma   90.00
#
_symmetry.space_group_name_H-M   'P 1'
#
loop_
_entity.id
_entity.type
_entity.pdbx_description
1 polymer ?
#
loop_
_entity_poly.entity_id
_entity_poly.type
_entity_poly.pdbx_seq_one_letter_code
_entity_poly.pdbx_strand_id
1 'polypeptide(L)'
;MITSTFGDGRGHGGIDIADTMGAPIVAVADGEVISAGPAQGYGLWVRIRHDDGTVATYGHNNTNLVTAGQRVEAGQKIATVGDRGNSTGPHLHFEVEDRSGAKTDPAQWLADRGTPIIAAD
;
A
#
# COMPACT_ATOMS: atom_id res chain seq x y z
N MET A 1 12.65 4.21 -0.61
CA MET A 1 13.53 3.27 -1.37
C MET A 1 12.87 1.90 -1.45
N ILE A 2 12.79 1.35 -2.65
CA ILE A 2 12.27 0.00 -2.86
C ILE A 2 13.34 -1.01 -2.44
N THR A 3 13.02 -1.89 -1.49
CA THR A 3 13.95 -2.88 -0.95
C THR A 3 13.67 -4.29 -1.42
N SER A 4 12.47 -4.55 -1.97
CA SER A 4 12.10 -5.84 -2.53
C SER A 4 11.13 -5.61 -3.68
N THR A 5 11.30 -6.34 -4.78
CA THR A 5 10.55 -6.14 -6.01
C THR A 5 9.54 -7.27 -6.24
N PHE A 6 8.54 -6.98 -7.06
CA PHE A 6 7.52 -7.94 -7.45
C PHE A 6 8.16 -9.12 -8.19
N GLY A 7 7.83 -10.33 -7.76
CA GLY A 7 8.32 -11.54 -8.41
C GLY A 7 9.83 -11.76 -8.31
N ASP A 8 10.45 -11.34 -7.20
CA ASP A 8 11.91 -11.36 -7.00
C ASP A 8 12.53 -12.77 -6.85
N GLY A 9 11.82 -13.82 -7.25
CA GLY A 9 12.25 -15.21 -7.14
C GLY A 9 11.73 -15.92 -5.90
N ARG A 10 11.06 -15.19 -5.00
CA ARG A 10 10.47 -15.74 -3.76
C ARG A 10 8.95 -15.74 -3.79
N GLY A 11 8.34 -15.49 -4.96
CA GLY A 11 6.90 -15.38 -5.07
C GLY A 11 6.35 -14.12 -4.41
N HIS A 12 7.14 -13.05 -4.34
CA HIS A 12 6.75 -11.79 -3.70
C HIS A 12 5.62 -11.13 -4.49
N GLY A 13 4.44 -10.99 -3.89
CA GLY A 13 3.23 -10.48 -4.52
C GLY A 13 3.11 -8.97 -4.57
N GLY A 14 4.15 -8.24 -4.16
CA GLY A 14 4.16 -6.78 -4.11
C GLY A 14 5.57 -6.23 -4.11
N ILE A 15 5.71 -5.00 -3.66
CA ILE A 15 7.02 -4.36 -3.44
C ILE A 15 7.11 -3.89 -2.00
N ASP A 16 8.33 -3.81 -1.48
CA ASP A 16 8.60 -3.26 -0.15
C ASP A 16 9.35 -1.94 -0.30
N ILE A 17 8.88 -0.94 0.42
CA ILE A 17 9.46 0.41 0.39
C ILE A 17 9.88 0.76 1.82
N ALA A 18 11.19 0.82 2.06
CA ALA A 18 11.71 1.17 3.38
C ALA A 18 11.55 2.68 3.62
N ASP A 19 11.12 3.03 4.82
CA ASP A 19 11.06 4.40 5.27
C ASP A 19 11.06 4.43 6.81
N THR A 20 11.07 5.63 7.37
CA THR A 20 11.05 5.84 8.81
C THR A 20 9.70 5.43 9.41
N MET A 21 9.73 4.81 10.59
CA MET A 21 8.53 4.52 11.38
C MET A 21 7.69 5.77 11.52
N GLY A 22 6.41 5.69 11.17
CA GLY A 22 5.48 6.82 11.28
C GLY A 22 5.45 7.74 10.06
N ALA A 23 6.27 7.50 9.03
CA ALA A 23 6.19 8.29 7.79
C ALA A 23 4.80 8.19 7.18
N PRO A 24 4.24 9.29 6.64
CA PRO A 24 2.87 9.26 6.13
C PRO A 24 2.77 8.50 4.81
N ILE A 25 1.83 7.56 4.76
CA ILE A 25 1.45 6.83 3.54
C ILE A 25 0.25 7.55 2.94
N VAL A 26 0.29 7.81 1.64
CA VAL A 26 -0.79 8.51 0.94
C VAL A 26 -1.43 7.60 -0.11
N ALA A 27 -2.72 7.85 -0.39
CA ALA A 27 -3.41 7.17 -1.49
C ALA A 27 -2.77 7.59 -2.82
N VAL A 28 -2.45 6.63 -3.67
CA VAL A 28 -1.78 6.90 -4.95
C VAL A 28 -2.76 7.48 -5.97
N ALA A 29 -4.03 7.14 -5.87
CA ALA A 29 -5.09 7.59 -6.77
C ALA A 29 -6.41 7.66 -6.00
N ASP A 30 -7.40 8.33 -6.58
CA ASP A 30 -8.75 8.41 -6.02
C ASP A 30 -9.36 7.01 -5.91
N GLY A 31 -10.14 6.78 -4.88
CA GLY A 31 -10.82 5.50 -4.70
C GLY A 31 -11.64 5.43 -3.44
N GLU A 32 -12.12 4.21 -3.16
CA GLU A 32 -12.89 3.90 -1.96
C GLU A 32 -12.13 2.88 -1.12
N VAL A 33 -12.04 3.13 0.19
CA VAL A 33 -11.46 2.17 1.14
C VAL A 33 -12.41 0.98 1.27
N ILE A 34 -11.93 -0.20 0.87
CA ILE A 34 -12.75 -1.43 0.95
C ILE A 34 -12.41 -2.27 2.17
N SER A 35 -11.24 -2.04 2.79
CA SER A 35 -10.84 -2.71 4.02
C SER A 35 -9.82 -1.85 4.75
N ALA A 36 -9.93 -1.76 6.07
CA ALA A 36 -8.95 -1.08 6.91
C ALA A 36 -8.98 -1.72 8.30
N GLY A 37 -7.87 -2.31 8.73
CA GLY A 37 -7.79 -2.97 10.03
C GLY A 37 -6.75 -4.06 10.07
N PRO A 38 -6.84 -4.96 11.05
CA PRO A 38 -5.90 -6.07 11.19
C PRO A 38 -6.03 -7.06 10.04
N ALA A 39 -4.89 -7.57 9.58
CA ALA A 39 -4.83 -8.59 8.54
C ALA A 39 -3.67 -9.53 8.80
N GLN A 40 -3.90 -10.83 8.65
CA GLN A 40 -2.89 -11.84 8.93
C GLN A 40 -1.67 -11.66 8.03
N GLY A 41 -0.48 -11.60 8.64
CA GLY A 41 0.78 -11.38 7.93
C GLY A 41 1.09 -9.92 7.61
N TYR A 42 0.06 -9.07 7.53
CA TYR A 42 0.21 -7.65 7.21
C TYR A 42 0.21 -6.75 8.45
N GLY A 43 -0.20 -7.28 9.59
CA GLY A 43 -0.40 -6.50 10.80
C GLY A 43 -1.63 -5.61 10.70
N LEU A 44 -1.45 -4.37 10.28
CA LEU A 44 -2.55 -3.49 9.86
C LEU A 44 -2.42 -3.22 8.37
N TRP A 45 -3.53 -3.22 7.66
CA TRP A 45 -3.55 -2.88 6.24
C TRP A 45 -4.67 -1.90 5.91
N VAL A 46 -4.52 -1.20 4.77
CA VAL A 46 -5.58 -0.45 4.10
C VAL A 46 -5.67 -0.99 2.67
N ARG A 47 -6.87 -1.29 2.21
CA ARG A 47 -7.11 -1.68 0.82
C ARG A 47 -8.06 -0.68 0.19
N ILE A 48 -7.71 -0.22 -1.00
CA ILE A 48 -8.47 0.80 -1.73
C ILE A 48 -8.79 0.26 -3.12
N ARG A 49 -10.08 0.30 -3.48
CA ARG A 49 -10.48 0.11 -4.88
C ARG A 49 -10.42 1.47 -5.56
N HIS A 50 -9.49 1.62 -6.47
CA HIS A 50 -9.33 2.84 -7.24
C HIS A 50 -10.38 2.93 -8.35
N ASP A 51 -10.58 4.13 -8.90
CA ASP A 51 -11.66 4.37 -9.87
C ASP A 51 -11.47 3.63 -11.19
N ASP A 52 -10.24 3.19 -11.50
CA ASP A 52 -9.95 2.36 -12.68
C ASP A 52 -10.25 0.87 -12.47
N GLY A 53 -10.73 0.49 -11.27
CA GLY A 53 -11.05 -0.89 -10.93
C GLY A 53 -9.91 -1.68 -10.33
N THR A 54 -8.70 -1.12 -10.23
CA THR A 54 -7.58 -1.78 -9.55
C THR A 54 -7.74 -1.67 -8.03
N VAL A 55 -7.19 -2.65 -7.30
CA VAL A 55 -7.19 -2.65 -5.84
C VAL A 55 -5.75 -2.58 -5.34
N ALA A 56 -5.44 -1.57 -4.55
CA ALA A 56 -4.14 -1.42 -3.93
C ALA A 56 -4.21 -1.81 -2.46
N THR A 57 -3.18 -2.52 -1.98
CA THR A 57 -3.04 -2.94 -0.57
C THR A 57 -1.78 -2.30 0.00
N TYR A 58 -1.95 -1.63 1.15
CA TYR A 58 -0.92 -0.91 1.88
C TYR A 58 -0.77 -1.60 3.23
N GLY A 59 0.31 -2.37 3.44
CA GLY A 59 0.47 -3.26 4.59
C GLY A 59 1.62 -2.91 5.52
N HIS A 60 1.63 -3.57 6.68
CA HIS A 60 2.54 -3.37 7.81
C HIS A 60 2.41 -1.98 8.46
N ASN A 61 1.26 -1.36 8.33
CA ASN A 61 1.01 -0.01 8.84
C ASN A 61 1.14 0.04 10.36
N ASN A 62 1.65 1.16 10.87
CA ASN A 62 1.65 1.42 12.31
C ASN A 62 0.28 1.91 12.76
N THR A 63 -0.31 2.86 12.02
CA THR A 63 -1.64 3.42 12.31
C THR A 63 -2.39 3.58 11.00
N ASN A 64 -3.66 3.18 10.97
CA ASN A 64 -4.56 3.47 9.86
C ASN A 64 -5.33 4.75 10.19
N LEU A 65 -5.43 5.65 9.21
CA LEU A 65 -6.10 6.95 9.36
C LEU A 65 -7.45 7.01 8.66
N VAL A 66 -7.86 5.92 8.02
CA VAL A 66 -9.12 5.80 7.27
C VAL A 66 -9.85 4.54 7.68
N THR A 67 -11.14 4.47 7.35
CA THR A 67 -11.99 3.31 7.64
C THR A 67 -12.66 2.81 6.36
N ALA A 68 -13.10 1.55 6.37
CA ALA A 68 -13.82 0.96 5.24
C ALA A 68 -15.07 1.78 4.90
N GLY A 69 -15.30 1.99 3.62
CA GLY A 69 -16.39 2.80 3.10
C GLY A 69 -16.03 4.24 2.84
N GLN A 70 -14.89 4.72 3.32
CA GLN A 70 -14.48 6.11 3.15
C GLN A 70 -13.95 6.34 1.73
N ARG A 71 -14.33 7.47 1.13
CA ARG A 71 -13.77 7.95 -0.15
C ARG A 71 -12.46 8.66 0.13
N VAL A 72 -11.44 8.41 -0.68
CA VAL A 72 -10.12 9.06 -0.57
C VAL A 72 -9.72 9.66 -1.92
N GLU A 73 -8.90 10.69 -1.86
CA GLU A 73 -8.33 11.34 -3.04
C GLU A 73 -6.83 11.05 -3.14
N ALA A 74 -6.28 11.12 -4.35
CA ALA A 74 -4.84 10.99 -4.58
C ALA A 74 -4.09 11.98 -3.69
N GLY A 75 -3.05 11.51 -2.99
CA GLY A 75 -2.26 12.33 -2.07
C GLY A 75 -2.81 12.45 -0.66
N GLN A 76 -4.01 11.94 -0.40
CA GLN A 76 -4.59 11.96 0.95
C GLN A 76 -3.86 10.98 1.86
N LYS A 77 -3.52 11.39 3.08
CA LYS A 77 -2.91 10.50 4.07
C LYS A 77 -3.89 9.42 4.48
N ILE A 78 -3.47 8.16 4.43
CA ILE A 78 -4.33 7.01 4.75
C ILE A 78 -3.78 6.16 5.89
N ALA A 79 -2.47 6.21 6.15
CA ALA A 79 -1.83 5.38 7.17
C ALA A 79 -0.43 5.92 7.46
N THR A 80 0.27 5.26 8.38
CA THR A 80 1.68 5.56 8.67
C THR A 80 2.52 4.29 8.54
N VAL A 81 3.77 4.46 8.11
CA VAL A 81 4.72 3.35 7.96
C VAL A 81 4.98 2.70 9.31
N GLY A 82 4.93 1.37 9.33
CA GLY A 82 5.20 0.58 10.52
C GLY A 82 6.01 -0.67 10.19
N ASP A 83 6.02 -1.62 11.12
CA ASP A 83 6.62 -2.92 10.94
C ASP A 83 5.76 -4.04 11.54
N ARG A 84 4.44 -3.78 11.65
CA ARG A 84 3.50 -4.78 12.18
C ARG A 84 3.38 -5.97 11.24
N GLY A 85 3.04 -7.13 11.80
CA GLY A 85 2.90 -8.35 11.05
C GLY A 85 4.25 -9.00 10.74
N ASN A 86 4.35 -9.71 9.62
CA ASN A 86 5.57 -10.40 9.19
C ASN A 86 6.54 -9.40 8.56
N SER A 87 7.27 -8.68 9.40
CA SER A 87 8.17 -7.62 8.98
C SER A 87 9.49 -7.69 9.73
N THR A 88 10.59 -7.33 9.06
CA THR A 88 11.93 -7.31 9.65
C THR A 88 12.44 -5.89 9.92
N GLY A 89 11.58 -4.89 9.77
CA GLY A 89 11.90 -3.49 10.02
C GLY A 89 10.88 -2.56 9.38
N PRO A 90 10.92 -1.25 9.67
CA PRO A 90 9.92 -0.32 9.16
C PRO A 90 9.94 -0.24 7.64
N HIS A 91 8.82 -0.60 7.02
CA HIS A 91 8.63 -0.49 5.57
C HIS A 91 7.14 -0.55 5.24
N LEU A 92 6.79 -0.07 4.05
CA LEU A 92 5.48 -0.25 3.47
C LEU A 92 5.54 -1.46 2.53
N HIS A 93 4.64 -2.42 2.73
CA HIS A 93 4.39 -3.49 1.76
C HIS A 93 3.22 -3.07 0.89
N PHE A 94 3.42 -2.98 -0.42
CA PHE A 94 2.44 -2.47 -1.35
C PHE A 94 2.15 -3.49 -2.46
N GLU A 95 0.86 -3.80 -2.64
CA GLU A 95 0.40 -4.73 -3.67
C GLU A 95 -0.66 -4.04 -4.53
N VAL A 96 -0.73 -4.44 -5.80
CA VAL A 96 -1.80 -4.01 -6.72
C VAL A 96 -2.39 -5.24 -7.38
N GLU A 97 -3.72 -5.34 -7.37
CA GLU A 97 -4.48 -6.32 -8.13
C GLU A 97 -5.18 -5.61 -9.28
N ASP A 98 -5.17 -6.23 -10.47
CA ASP A 98 -5.92 -5.71 -11.61
C ASP A 98 -7.43 -5.96 -11.43
N ARG A 99 -8.23 -5.56 -12.41
CA ARG A 99 -9.71 -5.72 -12.34
C ARG A 99 -10.15 -7.15 -12.21
N SER A 100 -9.33 -8.12 -12.64
CA SER A 100 -9.65 -9.55 -12.52
C SER A 100 -9.27 -10.13 -11.16
N GLY A 101 -8.60 -9.36 -10.31
CA GLY A 101 -8.09 -9.82 -9.02
C GLY A 101 -6.69 -10.42 -9.10
N ALA A 102 -6.03 -10.39 -10.26
CA ALA A 102 -4.67 -10.88 -10.41
C ALA A 102 -3.66 -9.85 -9.92
N LYS A 103 -2.66 -10.28 -9.15
CA LYS A 103 -1.58 -9.39 -8.72
C LYS A 103 -0.75 -8.96 -9.91
N THR A 104 -0.39 -7.68 -9.95
CA THR A 104 0.39 -7.08 -11.03
C THR A 104 1.59 -6.33 -10.42
N ASP A 105 2.56 -5.96 -11.27
CA ASP A 105 3.76 -5.28 -10.83
C ASP A 105 3.44 -3.87 -10.31
N PRO A 106 3.56 -3.63 -8.99
CA PRO A 106 3.23 -2.32 -8.43
C PRO A 106 4.16 -1.21 -8.89
N ALA A 107 5.42 -1.52 -9.21
CA ALA A 107 6.37 -0.50 -9.62
C ALA A 107 5.95 0.15 -10.95
N GLN A 108 5.50 -0.66 -11.91
CA GLN A 108 4.99 -0.15 -13.18
C GLN A 108 3.70 0.65 -12.97
N TRP A 109 2.79 0.14 -12.12
CA TRP A 109 1.55 0.83 -11.80
C TRP A 109 1.79 2.20 -11.16
N LEU A 110 2.76 2.29 -10.24
CA LEU A 110 3.15 3.56 -9.61
C LEU A 110 3.78 4.53 -10.62
N ALA A 111 4.65 4.03 -11.50
CA ALA A 111 5.30 4.86 -12.52
C ALA A 111 4.27 5.49 -13.46
N ASP A 112 3.24 4.75 -13.82
CA ASP A 112 2.17 5.23 -14.71
C ASP A 112 1.37 6.37 -14.10
N ARG A 113 1.33 6.48 -12.76
CA ARG A 113 0.52 7.49 -12.06
C ARG A 113 1.31 8.69 -11.58
N GLY A 114 2.62 8.54 -11.37
CA GLY A 114 3.50 9.64 -10.99
C GLY A 114 3.28 10.22 -9.60
N THR A 115 2.42 9.62 -8.77
CA THR A 115 2.16 10.08 -7.39
C THR A 115 3.06 9.33 -6.41
N PRO A 116 3.81 10.03 -5.54
CA PRO A 116 4.59 9.34 -4.50
C PRO A 116 3.64 8.66 -3.51
N ILE A 117 3.96 7.43 -3.13
CA ILE A 117 3.14 6.64 -2.19
C ILE A 117 3.42 7.00 -0.73
N ILE A 118 4.64 7.41 -0.42
CA ILE A 118 5.02 7.95 0.89
C ILE A 118 5.33 9.42 0.69
N ALA A 119 4.63 10.28 1.45
CA ALA A 119 4.80 11.71 1.30
C ALA A 119 6.21 12.14 1.71
N ALA A 120 6.76 13.13 1.00
CA ALA A 120 8.02 13.74 1.39
C ALA A 120 7.82 14.52 2.70
N ASP A 121 8.83 14.47 3.54
CA ASP A 121 8.84 15.21 4.81
C ASP A 121 9.03 16.72 4.58
#